data_0c8860f04bb992090a8bff3de3d0068b
#
_entry.id   0c8860f04bb992090a8bff3de3d0068b
#
_cell.length_a   1.000
_cell.length_b   1.000
_cell.length_c   1.000
_cell.angle_alpha   90.00
_cell.angle_beta   90.00
_cell.angle_gamma   90.00
#
_symmetry.space_group_name_H-M   'P 1'
#
loop_
_entity.id
_entity.type
_entity.pdbx_description
1 polymer ?
#
loop_
_entity_poly.entity_id
_entity_poly.type
_entity_poly.pdbx_seq_one_letter_code
_entity_poly.pdbx_strand_id
1 'polypeptide(L)'
;LIIALSARPFVEAAVRAGYSVTAIDAFADAQTVALAEQSIVVGYCQQGFDAEVLFAAVSALELSQFAGWVYGSGFESQPALLHRISTLLPLIGNSAEAVAKVKTPAIFFTALRQLNIKYPKIYSALPDDGAAGDYLIKLAGGCGGTHIKPSHADFYELPGNYYFQQKIDGRPVSLLFIADDNDIELVGFNEQWLNPCAESPYRYGGAVSNVKLTPSVQQQLISAAKKLTDEFGLMGLNSLDAIVQLEDAHAVDDQDERIFILEINPRLSATVDLYAHTQQNLFKRHVQACLPRYGSDRAIQGENESQVLCKAHAIVYVDTDTEIMTSIVWPDWVVDNPVQSARGLKITAGEPVCTVIACAASASAAKELAQARVGAIRNLLQLGSGQELS
;
A
#
# COMPACT_ATOMS: atom_id res chain seq x y z
N LEU A 1 8.11 -16.28 7.46
CA LEU A 1 8.20 -15.98 6.03
C LEU A 1 7.41 -14.69 5.72
N ILE A 2 7.98 -13.77 4.96
CA ILE A 2 7.30 -12.55 4.48
C ILE A 2 7.25 -12.59 2.95
N ILE A 3 6.06 -12.39 2.36
CA ILE A 3 5.86 -12.36 0.91
C ILE A 3 5.13 -11.06 0.54
N ALA A 4 5.74 -10.20 -0.27
CA ALA A 4 5.15 -8.93 -0.73
C ALA A 4 5.83 -8.46 -2.01
N LEU A 5 5.17 -7.67 -2.85
CA LEU A 5 5.84 -7.07 -4.03
C LEU A 5 7.07 -6.26 -3.62
N SER A 6 7.01 -5.49 -2.53
CA SER A 6 8.15 -4.87 -1.88
C SER A 6 8.12 -5.25 -0.40
N ALA A 7 9.08 -6.04 0.06
CA ALA A 7 9.08 -6.64 1.39
C ALA A 7 9.84 -5.81 2.43
N ARG A 8 10.73 -4.89 2.02
CA ARG A 8 11.64 -4.15 2.91
C ARG A 8 10.95 -3.57 4.16
N PRO A 9 9.82 -2.81 4.09
CA PRO A 9 9.23 -2.20 5.28
C PRO A 9 8.82 -3.24 6.34
N PHE A 10 8.38 -4.41 5.88
CA PHE A 10 7.89 -5.49 6.73
C PHE A 10 9.05 -6.31 7.30
N VAL A 11 10.08 -6.58 6.49
CA VAL A 11 11.33 -7.23 6.93
C VAL A 11 12.00 -6.40 8.01
N GLU A 12 12.13 -5.09 7.79
CA GLU A 12 12.72 -4.16 8.75
C GLU A 12 11.94 -4.10 10.07
N ALA A 13 10.61 -4.06 9.99
CA ALA A 13 9.75 -4.07 11.17
C ALA A 13 9.80 -5.41 11.92
N ALA A 14 9.87 -6.53 11.20
CA ALA A 14 9.96 -7.87 11.79
C ALA A 14 11.30 -8.10 12.48
N VAL A 15 12.42 -7.75 11.83
CA VAL A 15 13.77 -7.89 12.41
C VAL A 15 13.89 -7.01 13.66
N ARG A 16 13.38 -5.77 13.65
CA ARG A 16 13.33 -4.92 14.85
C ARG A 16 12.46 -5.51 15.98
N ALA A 17 11.49 -6.36 15.63
CA ALA A 17 10.69 -7.08 16.61
C ALA A 17 11.38 -8.36 17.13
N GLY A 18 12.57 -8.68 16.64
CA GLY A 18 13.35 -9.87 17.03
C GLY A 18 12.99 -11.15 16.27
N TYR A 19 12.30 -11.03 15.11
CA TYR A 19 12.01 -12.19 14.26
C TYR A 19 13.14 -12.42 13.25
N SER A 20 13.52 -13.68 13.05
CA SER A 20 14.27 -14.13 11.88
C SER A 20 13.35 -14.18 10.65
N VAL A 21 13.81 -13.67 9.52
CA VAL A 21 12.97 -13.46 8.34
C VAL A 21 13.59 -14.06 7.08
N THR A 22 12.83 -14.89 6.37
CA THR A 22 13.01 -15.15 4.94
C THR A 22 12.04 -14.28 4.18
N ALA A 23 12.51 -13.55 3.16
CA ALA A 23 11.71 -12.65 2.32
C ALA A 23 11.56 -13.22 0.90
N ILE A 24 10.36 -13.15 0.35
CA ILE A 24 10.10 -13.35 -1.09
C ILE A 24 9.47 -12.06 -1.61
N ASP A 25 10.12 -11.40 -2.56
CA ASP A 25 9.61 -10.18 -3.16
C ASP A 25 9.99 -10.05 -4.65
N ALA A 26 9.62 -8.92 -5.25
CA ALA A 26 9.88 -8.69 -6.66
C ALA A 26 11.23 -8.02 -6.94
N PHE A 27 11.89 -7.43 -5.94
CA PHE A 27 13.00 -6.49 -6.15
C PHE A 27 14.31 -6.92 -5.49
N ALA A 28 14.26 -7.62 -4.35
CA ALA A 28 15.43 -7.93 -3.50
C ALA A 28 16.32 -6.69 -3.33
N ASP A 29 15.72 -5.59 -2.86
CA ASP A 29 16.46 -4.37 -2.59
C ASP A 29 17.59 -4.60 -1.56
N ALA A 30 18.54 -3.66 -1.53
CA ALA A 30 19.75 -3.81 -0.71
C ALA A 30 19.45 -3.97 0.78
N GLN A 31 18.42 -3.30 1.31
CA GLN A 31 18.04 -3.39 2.71
C GLN A 31 17.37 -4.74 3.01
N THR A 32 16.49 -5.21 2.14
CA THR A 32 15.86 -6.55 2.27
C THR A 32 16.91 -7.65 2.29
N VAL A 33 17.86 -7.61 1.36
CA VAL A 33 18.97 -8.58 1.28
C VAL A 33 19.87 -8.53 2.52
N ALA A 34 20.12 -7.33 3.05
CA ALA A 34 20.98 -7.16 4.23
C ALA A 34 20.33 -7.60 5.54
N LEU A 35 19.00 -7.54 5.65
CA LEU A 35 18.27 -7.80 6.89
C LEU A 35 17.65 -9.19 6.95
N ALA A 36 17.25 -9.78 5.83
CA ALA A 36 16.67 -11.11 5.78
C ALA A 36 17.76 -12.19 5.83
N GLU A 37 17.48 -13.32 6.47
CA GLU A 37 18.36 -14.50 6.41
C GLU A 37 18.45 -15.08 4.99
N GLN A 38 17.34 -14.98 4.25
CA GLN A 38 17.26 -15.35 2.85
C GLN A 38 16.32 -14.38 2.12
N SER A 39 16.73 -13.93 0.94
CA SER A 39 15.92 -13.13 0.02
C SER A 39 15.78 -13.86 -1.31
N ILE A 40 14.54 -14.02 -1.78
CA ILE A 40 14.17 -14.73 -3.01
C ILE A 40 13.38 -13.79 -3.89
N VAL A 41 13.80 -13.66 -5.16
CA VAL A 41 13.08 -12.83 -6.15
C VAL A 41 12.08 -13.70 -6.90
N VAL A 42 10.83 -13.22 -6.99
CA VAL A 42 9.79 -13.80 -7.82
C VAL A 42 9.19 -12.73 -8.71
N GLY A 43 9.09 -13.01 -10.00
CA GLY A 43 8.51 -12.10 -10.97
C GLY A 43 7.04 -11.78 -10.70
N TYR A 44 6.62 -10.62 -11.16
CA TYR A 44 5.25 -10.13 -10.99
C TYR A 44 4.73 -9.48 -12.28
N CYS A 45 3.41 -9.34 -12.34
CA CYS A 45 2.71 -8.60 -13.39
C CYS A 45 1.61 -7.73 -12.76
N GLN A 46 0.78 -7.12 -13.58
CA GLN A 46 -0.32 -6.26 -13.12
C GLN A 46 -1.33 -6.98 -12.19
N GLN A 47 -1.39 -8.31 -12.27
CA GLN A 47 -2.26 -9.16 -11.45
C GLN A 47 -1.58 -9.70 -10.18
N GLY A 48 -0.35 -9.32 -9.88
CA GLY A 48 0.42 -9.81 -8.73
C GLY A 48 1.56 -10.74 -9.14
N PHE A 49 1.91 -11.68 -8.29
CA PHE A 49 3.01 -12.62 -8.52
C PHE A 49 2.72 -13.64 -9.64
N ASP A 50 3.78 -14.17 -10.26
CA ASP A 50 3.68 -15.42 -10.98
C ASP A 50 3.32 -16.54 -10.00
N ALA A 51 2.08 -17.02 -10.07
CA ALA A 51 1.51 -17.91 -9.07
C ALA A 51 2.24 -19.25 -8.96
N GLU A 52 2.66 -19.83 -10.08
CA GLU A 52 3.33 -21.13 -10.08
C GLU A 52 4.79 -21.01 -9.63
N VAL A 53 5.47 -19.94 -10.06
CA VAL A 53 6.84 -19.66 -9.62
C VAL A 53 6.87 -19.38 -8.12
N LEU A 54 5.95 -18.55 -7.61
CA LEU A 54 5.86 -18.25 -6.18
C LEU A 54 5.55 -19.51 -5.36
N PHE A 55 4.56 -20.30 -5.78
CA PHE A 55 4.20 -21.53 -5.06
C PHE A 55 5.36 -22.54 -5.03
N ALA A 56 6.08 -22.69 -6.14
CA ALA A 56 7.28 -23.56 -6.21
C ALA A 56 8.39 -23.02 -5.30
N ALA A 57 8.63 -21.70 -5.27
CA ALA A 57 9.63 -21.08 -4.40
C ALA A 57 9.32 -21.34 -2.90
N VAL A 58 8.05 -21.16 -2.49
CA VAL A 58 7.62 -21.45 -1.11
C VAL A 58 7.74 -22.93 -0.80
N SER A 59 7.36 -23.82 -1.72
CA SER A 59 7.42 -25.29 -1.53
C SER A 59 8.84 -25.82 -1.42
N ALA A 60 9.82 -25.10 -1.94
CA ALA A 60 11.24 -25.48 -1.87
C ALA A 60 11.91 -25.09 -0.54
N LEU A 61 11.23 -24.31 0.31
CA LEU A 61 11.74 -23.91 1.62
C LEU A 61 11.62 -25.08 2.64
N GLU A 62 12.48 -25.06 3.65
CA GLU A 62 12.36 -25.94 4.82
C GLU A 62 11.22 -25.38 5.71
N LEU A 63 9.99 -25.79 5.43
CA LEU A 63 8.78 -25.23 6.02
C LEU A 63 8.70 -25.39 7.54
N SER A 64 9.36 -26.40 8.12
CA SER A 64 9.38 -26.67 9.56
C SER A 64 10.09 -25.56 10.37
N GLN A 65 10.88 -24.73 9.73
CA GLN A 65 11.60 -23.62 10.38
C GLN A 65 10.74 -22.38 10.58
N PHE A 66 9.55 -22.30 9.93
CA PHE A 66 8.70 -21.11 9.98
C PHE A 66 7.55 -21.29 10.98
N ALA A 67 7.36 -20.27 11.83
CA ALA A 67 6.17 -20.19 12.68
C ALA A 67 4.90 -19.88 11.88
N GLY A 68 5.05 -19.31 10.68
CA GLY A 68 3.99 -18.94 9.76
C GLY A 68 4.45 -17.97 8.69
N TRP A 69 3.51 -17.42 7.94
CA TRP A 69 3.80 -16.45 6.89
C TRP A 69 2.87 -15.25 6.92
N VAL A 70 3.40 -14.11 6.50
CA VAL A 70 2.72 -12.82 6.43
C VAL A 70 2.80 -12.31 5.00
N TYR A 71 1.78 -11.64 4.53
CA TYR A 71 1.78 -11.07 3.18
C TYR A 71 1.56 -9.56 3.14
N GLY A 72 2.14 -8.94 2.12
CA GLY A 72 1.88 -7.57 1.71
C GLY A 72 1.10 -7.52 0.38
N SER A 73 1.36 -6.51 -0.45
CA SER A 73 0.77 -6.38 -1.80
C SER A 73 1.18 -7.51 -2.74
N GLY A 74 0.32 -7.82 -3.71
CA GLY A 74 0.54 -8.83 -4.74
C GLY A 74 -0.41 -10.03 -4.67
N PHE A 75 -1.30 -10.09 -3.67
CA PHE A 75 -2.29 -11.17 -3.51
C PHE A 75 -3.73 -10.72 -3.71
N GLU A 76 -3.98 -9.43 -3.90
CA GLU A 76 -5.31 -8.84 -3.94
C GLU A 76 -6.20 -9.41 -5.06
N SER A 77 -5.59 -9.77 -6.19
CA SER A 77 -6.28 -10.45 -7.30
C SER A 77 -6.10 -11.98 -7.29
N GLN A 78 -5.34 -12.52 -6.33
CA GLN A 78 -4.94 -13.93 -6.29
C GLN A 78 -5.31 -14.64 -4.96
N PRO A 79 -6.56 -14.57 -4.49
CA PRO A 79 -6.95 -15.23 -3.24
C PRO A 79 -6.76 -16.76 -3.29
N ALA A 80 -6.85 -17.38 -4.48
CA ALA A 80 -6.56 -18.80 -4.65
C ALA A 80 -5.09 -19.15 -4.36
N LEU A 81 -4.14 -18.30 -4.80
CA LEU A 81 -2.73 -18.49 -4.47
C LEU A 81 -2.47 -18.31 -2.98
N LEU A 82 -3.09 -17.28 -2.36
CA LEU A 82 -3.03 -17.07 -0.91
C LEU A 82 -3.53 -18.31 -0.17
N HIS A 83 -4.65 -18.89 -0.59
CA HIS A 83 -5.18 -20.14 -0.01
C HIS A 83 -4.19 -21.29 -0.18
N ARG A 84 -3.64 -21.50 -1.39
CA ARG A 84 -2.67 -22.59 -1.66
C ARG A 84 -1.45 -22.50 -0.73
N ILE A 85 -0.86 -21.33 -0.58
CA ILE A 85 0.30 -21.14 0.33
C ILE A 85 -0.11 -21.38 1.79
N SER A 86 -1.33 -20.97 2.18
CA SER A 86 -1.85 -21.20 3.53
C SER A 86 -2.07 -22.67 3.87
N THR A 87 -2.11 -23.58 2.87
CA THR A 87 -2.11 -25.02 3.12
C THR A 87 -0.73 -25.57 3.49
N LEU A 88 0.32 -24.83 3.16
CA LEU A 88 1.72 -25.22 3.46
C LEU A 88 2.21 -24.66 4.80
N LEU A 89 1.83 -23.42 5.12
CA LEU A 89 2.27 -22.69 6.32
C LEU A 89 1.09 -21.96 6.96
N PRO A 90 1.04 -21.85 8.31
CA PRO A 90 0.05 -21.03 8.99
C PRO A 90 0.09 -19.59 8.52
N LEU A 91 -1.07 -19.09 8.07
CA LEU A 91 -1.22 -17.70 7.67
C LEU A 91 -1.34 -16.79 8.91
N ILE A 92 -0.59 -15.70 8.91
CA ILE A 92 -0.65 -14.63 9.91
C ILE A 92 -1.15 -13.38 9.19
N GLY A 93 -2.46 -13.21 9.14
CA GLY A 93 -3.12 -12.14 8.39
C GLY A 93 -4.55 -12.50 7.99
N ASN A 94 -5.15 -11.69 7.14
CA ASN A 94 -6.50 -11.93 6.62
C ASN A 94 -6.55 -13.19 5.75
N SER A 95 -7.63 -13.95 5.90
CA SER A 95 -7.84 -15.18 5.14
C SER A 95 -8.04 -14.92 3.64
N ALA A 96 -7.81 -15.94 2.82
CA ALA A 96 -8.08 -15.88 1.38
C ALA A 96 -9.57 -15.55 1.09
N GLU A 97 -10.48 -15.99 1.95
CA GLU A 97 -11.91 -15.70 1.84
C GLU A 97 -12.19 -14.21 2.09
N ALA A 98 -11.61 -13.63 3.15
CA ALA A 98 -11.72 -12.20 3.45
C ALA A 98 -11.18 -11.36 2.29
N VAL A 99 -9.99 -11.69 1.77
CA VAL A 99 -9.41 -11.01 0.60
C VAL A 99 -10.32 -11.11 -0.62
N ALA A 100 -10.83 -12.31 -0.94
CA ALA A 100 -11.74 -12.52 -2.06
C ALA A 100 -13.00 -11.65 -1.95
N LYS A 101 -13.61 -11.58 -0.76
CA LYS A 101 -14.82 -10.77 -0.52
C LYS A 101 -14.55 -9.27 -0.69
N VAL A 102 -13.52 -8.73 -0.05
CA VAL A 102 -13.25 -7.28 -0.08
C VAL A 102 -12.70 -6.80 -1.42
N LYS A 103 -12.08 -7.69 -2.22
CA LYS A 103 -11.54 -7.36 -3.54
C LYS A 103 -12.49 -7.71 -4.70
N THR A 104 -13.68 -8.25 -4.40
CA THR A 104 -14.76 -8.43 -5.38
C THR A 104 -15.70 -7.22 -5.34
N PRO A 105 -15.72 -6.33 -6.36
CA PRO A 105 -16.46 -5.07 -6.32
C PRO A 105 -17.95 -5.26 -5.98
N ALA A 106 -18.63 -6.23 -6.59
CA ALA A 106 -20.04 -6.49 -6.32
C ALA A 106 -20.33 -6.83 -4.84
N ILE A 107 -19.43 -7.54 -4.16
CA ILE A 107 -19.57 -7.90 -2.75
C ILE A 107 -19.25 -6.68 -1.88
N PHE A 108 -18.09 -6.06 -2.09
CA PHE A 108 -17.60 -4.95 -1.29
C PHE A 108 -18.54 -3.74 -1.29
N PHE A 109 -18.95 -3.28 -2.48
CA PHE A 109 -19.83 -2.12 -2.58
C PHE A 109 -21.27 -2.42 -2.17
N THR A 110 -21.71 -3.68 -2.25
CA THR A 110 -23.00 -4.10 -1.66
C THR A 110 -22.96 -4.01 -0.13
N ALA A 111 -21.87 -4.47 0.50
CA ALA A 111 -21.66 -4.32 1.94
C ALA A 111 -21.62 -2.84 2.36
N LEU A 112 -20.89 -1.98 1.66
CA LEU A 112 -20.86 -0.54 1.95
C LEU A 112 -22.27 0.07 1.93
N ARG A 113 -23.10 -0.29 0.93
CA ARG A 113 -24.49 0.16 0.84
C ARG A 113 -25.33 -0.33 2.03
N GLN A 114 -25.23 -1.60 2.40
CA GLN A 114 -25.99 -2.20 3.52
C GLN A 114 -25.59 -1.58 4.87
N LEU A 115 -24.32 -1.23 5.03
CA LEU A 115 -23.76 -0.60 6.22
C LEU A 115 -23.96 0.94 6.28
N ASN A 116 -24.63 1.52 5.26
CA ASN A 116 -24.80 2.98 5.11
C ASN A 116 -23.45 3.74 5.11
N ILE A 117 -22.45 3.20 4.43
CA ILE A 117 -21.15 3.83 4.19
C ILE A 117 -21.14 4.41 2.79
N LYS A 118 -20.77 5.68 2.64
CA LYS A 118 -20.70 6.35 1.32
C LYS A 118 -19.53 5.81 0.50
N TYR A 119 -19.76 5.63 -0.78
CA TYR A 119 -18.78 5.16 -1.76
C TYR A 119 -19.08 5.74 -3.15
N PRO A 120 -18.09 5.83 -4.06
CA PRO A 120 -18.34 6.20 -5.45
C PRO A 120 -19.22 5.16 -6.13
N LYS A 121 -20.20 5.58 -6.93
CA LYS A 121 -21.04 4.66 -7.68
C LYS A 121 -20.19 3.76 -8.58
N ILE A 122 -20.57 2.50 -8.69
CA ILE A 122 -19.91 1.52 -9.55
C ILE A 122 -20.87 0.96 -10.59
N TYR A 123 -20.33 0.57 -11.76
CA TYR A 123 -21.09 0.07 -12.89
C TYR A 123 -20.30 -1.01 -13.63
N SER A 124 -21.00 -1.99 -14.21
CA SER A 124 -20.43 -3.00 -15.12
C SER A 124 -20.31 -2.50 -16.56
N ALA A 125 -21.09 -1.49 -16.93
CA ALA A 125 -21.04 -0.81 -18.23
C ALA A 125 -21.07 0.71 -17.99
N LEU A 126 -20.52 1.50 -18.92
CA LEU A 126 -20.52 2.95 -18.81
C LEU A 126 -21.98 3.46 -18.85
N PRO A 127 -22.42 4.31 -17.90
CA PRO A 127 -23.76 4.92 -17.93
C PRO A 127 -23.95 5.77 -19.17
N ASP A 128 -25.16 5.77 -19.74
CA ASP A 128 -25.50 6.51 -20.96
C ASP A 128 -25.36 8.04 -20.82
N ASP A 129 -25.49 8.55 -19.60
CA ASP A 129 -25.35 9.98 -19.25
C ASP A 129 -23.92 10.35 -18.79
N GLY A 130 -22.99 9.38 -18.81
CA GLY A 130 -21.62 9.57 -18.36
C GLY A 130 -20.76 10.29 -19.40
N ALA A 131 -20.22 11.46 -19.02
CA ALA A 131 -19.21 12.11 -19.85
C ALA A 131 -17.85 11.40 -19.75
N ALA A 132 -17.05 11.50 -20.81
CA ALA A 132 -15.68 10.97 -20.81
C ALA A 132 -14.88 11.61 -19.65
N GLY A 133 -14.30 10.77 -18.80
CA GLY A 133 -13.52 11.21 -17.64
C GLY A 133 -14.30 11.35 -16.32
N ASP A 134 -15.63 11.27 -16.32
CA ASP A 134 -16.43 11.26 -15.08
C ASP A 134 -16.31 9.92 -14.33
N TYR A 135 -15.83 8.91 -15.00
CA TYR A 135 -15.64 7.57 -14.46
C TYR A 135 -14.21 7.09 -14.65
N LEU A 136 -13.80 6.20 -13.77
CA LEU A 136 -12.54 5.50 -13.81
C LEU A 136 -12.79 4.03 -14.18
N ILE A 137 -11.96 3.49 -15.04
CA ILE A 137 -11.87 2.05 -15.31
C ILE A 137 -10.89 1.46 -14.31
N LYS A 138 -11.30 0.45 -13.55
CA LYS A 138 -10.48 -0.19 -12.53
C LYS A 138 -10.50 -1.71 -12.69
N LEU A 139 -9.32 -2.33 -12.51
CA LEU A 139 -9.19 -3.78 -12.41
C LEU A 139 -9.50 -4.21 -10.97
N ALA A 140 -10.40 -5.17 -10.78
CA ALA A 140 -10.67 -5.75 -9.47
C ALA A 140 -9.41 -6.41 -8.89
N GLY A 141 -9.09 -6.10 -7.65
CA GLY A 141 -7.86 -6.57 -7.00
C GLY A 141 -6.56 -5.94 -7.51
N GLY A 142 -6.62 -4.92 -8.36
CA GLY A 142 -5.43 -4.16 -8.75
C GLY A 142 -4.85 -3.37 -7.56
N CYS A 143 -3.55 -3.08 -7.59
CA CYS A 143 -2.86 -2.29 -6.57
C CYS A 143 -1.94 -1.24 -7.20
N GLY A 144 -1.51 -0.24 -6.38
CA GLY A 144 -0.57 0.81 -6.81
C GLY A 144 -1.09 1.80 -7.85
N GLY A 145 -2.37 1.72 -8.25
CA GLY A 145 -3.02 2.67 -9.15
C GLY A 145 -2.65 2.56 -10.63
N THR A 146 -1.71 1.71 -11.02
CA THR A 146 -1.26 1.56 -12.43
C THR A 146 -2.34 0.98 -13.34
N HIS A 147 -3.29 0.26 -12.77
CA HIS A 147 -4.45 -0.35 -13.44
C HIS A 147 -5.63 0.61 -13.62
N ILE A 148 -5.57 1.82 -13.08
CA ILE A 148 -6.65 2.79 -13.11
C ILE A 148 -6.47 3.71 -14.32
N LYS A 149 -7.54 3.87 -15.11
CA LYS A 149 -7.57 4.76 -16.28
C LYS A 149 -8.85 5.58 -16.31
N PRO A 150 -8.83 6.79 -16.91
CA PRO A 150 -10.05 7.52 -17.20
C PRO A 150 -10.94 6.72 -18.18
N SER A 151 -12.25 6.83 -18.04
CA SER A 151 -13.17 6.27 -19.03
C SER A 151 -13.09 7.06 -20.33
N HIS A 152 -13.20 6.37 -21.47
CA HIS A 152 -13.33 6.95 -22.80
C HIS A 152 -14.59 6.41 -23.47
N ALA A 153 -15.14 7.17 -24.40
CA ALA A 153 -16.39 6.84 -25.09
C ALA A 153 -16.35 5.51 -25.87
N ASP A 154 -15.14 4.99 -26.13
CA ASP A 154 -14.94 3.73 -26.91
C ASP A 154 -15.00 2.46 -26.04
N PHE A 155 -15.09 2.60 -24.70
CA PHE A 155 -15.18 1.46 -23.79
C PHE A 155 -16.61 1.21 -23.33
N TYR A 156 -17.42 0.54 -24.16
CA TYR A 156 -18.80 0.16 -23.80
C TYR A 156 -18.88 -1.13 -22.99
N GLU A 157 -17.94 -2.05 -23.22
CA GLU A 157 -17.84 -3.32 -22.49
C GLU A 157 -16.42 -3.53 -21.98
N LEU A 158 -16.29 -3.97 -20.74
CA LEU A 158 -15.02 -4.27 -20.09
C LEU A 158 -14.84 -5.79 -19.93
N PRO A 159 -13.59 -6.30 -19.97
CA PRO A 159 -13.32 -7.68 -19.53
C PRO A 159 -13.89 -7.93 -18.13
N GLY A 160 -14.31 -9.15 -17.83
CA GLY A 160 -15.14 -9.51 -16.68
C GLY A 160 -14.59 -9.19 -15.28
N ASN A 161 -13.32 -8.80 -15.16
CA ASN A 161 -12.69 -8.38 -13.92
C ASN A 161 -12.43 -6.85 -13.83
N TYR A 162 -12.94 -6.07 -14.78
CA TYR A 162 -12.91 -4.60 -14.75
C TYR A 162 -14.30 -4.05 -14.40
N TYR A 163 -14.31 -2.83 -13.87
CA TYR A 163 -15.54 -2.09 -13.56
C TYR A 163 -15.33 -0.60 -13.72
N PHE A 164 -16.41 0.13 -13.94
CA PHE A 164 -16.42 1.59 -13.89
C PHE A 164 -16.71 2.06 -12.47
N GLN A 165 -15.96 3.06 -12.01
CA GLN A 165 -16.19 3.74 -10.76
C GLN A 165 -16.33 5.23 -11.01
N GLN A 166 -17.35 5.85 -10.44
CA GLN A 166 -17.51 7.32 -10.47
C GLN A 166 -16.23 7.98 -9.92
N LYS A 167 -15.69 8.94 -10.65
CA LYS A 167 -14.57 9.75 -10.19
C LYS A 167 -15.08 10.73 -9.13
N ILE A 168 -14.45 10.74 -7.98
CA ILE A 168 -14.69 11.71 -6.92
C ILE A 168 -13.46 12.58 -6.80
N ASP A 169 -13.64 13.90 -6.97
CA ASP A 169 -12.59 14.86 -6.72
C ASP A 169 -12.55 15.22 -5.24
N GLY A 170 -11.35 15.30 -4.67
CA GLY A 170 -11.15 15.56 -3.27
C GLY A 170 -9.76 15.16 -2.79
N ARG A 171 -9.58 15.16 -1.49
CA ARG A 171 -8.31 14.83 -0.84
C ARG A 171 -8.22 13.32 -0.58
N PRO A 172 -7.23 12.60 -1.15
CA PRO A 172 -7.06 11.18 -0.92
C PRO A 172 -6.43 10.95 0.46
N VAL A 173 -7.13 10.20 1.30
CA VAL A 173 -6.69 9.86 2.66
C VAL A 173 -6.76 8.35 2.88
N SER A 174 -6.01 7.87 3.84
CA SER A 174 -6.14 6.49 4.32
C SER A 174 -6.08 6.41 5.83
N LEU A 175 -6.77 5.40 6.37
CA LEU A 175 -6.69 5.01 7.76
C LEU A 175 -5.91 3.70 7.85
N LEU A 176 -4.78 3.69 8.56
CA LEU A 176 -4.07 2.48 8.95
C LEU A 176 -4.56 2.03 10.31
N PHE A 177 -4.95 0.76 10.45
CA PHE A 177 -5.49 0.20 11.69
C PHE A 177 -5.13 -1.28 11.85
N ILE A 178 -5.20 -1.76 13.08
CA ILE A 178 -5.07 -3.18 13.44
C ILE A 178 -6.44 -3.67 13.89
N ALA A 179 -6.91 -4.75 13.30
CA ALA A 179 -8.15 -5.44 13.69
C ALA A 179 -7.84 -6.67 14.53
N ASP A 180 -8.62 -6.92 15.55
CA ASP A 180 -8.62 -8.17 16.33
C ASP A 180 -10.07 -8.65 16.57
N ASP A 181 -10.24 -9.75 17.29
CA ASP A 181 -11.56 -10.34 17.56
C ASP A 181 -12.53 -9.42 18.34
N ASN A 182 -12.05 -8.31 18.89
CA ASN A 182 -12.85 -7.46 19.78
C ASN A 182 -13.17 -6.08 19.18
N ASP A 183 -12.20 -5.47 18.49
CA ASP A 183 -12.32 -4.09 17.97
C ASP A 183 -11.19 -3.78 17.00
N ILE A 184 -11.09 -2.52 16.59
CA ILE A 184 -9.95 -2.01 15.84
C ILE A 184 -9.09 -1.10 16.73
N GLU A 185 -7.80 -1.12 16.47
CA GLU A 185 -6.85 -0.16 17.01
C GLU A 185 -6.41 0.80 15.92
N LEU A 186 -6.59 2.09 16.16
CA LEU A 186 -6.15 3.13 15.27
C LEU A 186 -4.62 3.25 15.30
N VAL A 187 -3.97 3.13 14.13
CA VAL A 187 -2.54 3.43 13.97
C VAL A 187 -2.35 4.88 13.53
N GLY A 188 -3.06 5.32 12.50
CA GLY A 188 -3.03 6.72 12.10
C GLY A 188 -3.68 7.01 10.76
N PHE A 189 -3.84 8.31 10.50
CA PHE A 189 -4.37 8.86 9.25
C PHE A 189 -3.25 9.33 8.35
N ASN A 190 -3.34 8.99 7.07
CA ASN A 190 -2.36 9.35 6.07
C ASN A 190 -3.02 10.14 4.93
N GLU A 191 -2.24 10.95 4.24
CA GLU A 191 -2.59 11.50 2.93
C GLU A 191 -1.71 10.83 1.89
N GLN A 192 -2.31 10.47 0.75
CA GLN A 192 -1.62 9.88 -0.38
C GLN A 192 -1.54 10.88 -1.53
N TRP A 193 -0.60 10.67 -2.45
CA TRP A 193 -0.54 11.44 -3.70
C TRP A 193 -0.13 10.57 -4.87
N LEU A 194 -0.40 11.06 -6.06
CA LEU A 194 -0.11 10.39 -7.31
C LEU A 194 1.24 10.84 -7.88
N ASN A 195 1.86 9.95 -8.65
CA ASN A 195 2.97 10.26 -9.55
C ASN A 195 2.57 9.82 -10.97
N PRO A 196 1.75 10.64 -11.67
CA PRO A 196 1.17 10.24 -12.95
C PRO A 196 2.22 10.14 -14.06
N CYS A 197 1.99 9.21 -14.99
CA CYS A 197 2.61 9.18 -16.31
C CYS A 197 1.54 8.88 -17.37
N ALA A 198 1.89 8.93 -18.65
CA ALA A 198 0.92 8.77 -19.75
C ALA A 198 0.18 7.43 -19.67
N GLU A 199 0.90 6.35 -19.37
CA GLU A 199 0.36 4.99 -19.29
C GLU A 199 -0.34 4.70 -17.95
N SER A 200 -0.04 5.49 -16.90
CA SER A 200 -0.54 5.25 -15.54
C SER A 200 -0.85 6.55 -14.82
N PRO A 201 -1.97 7.24 -15.19
CA PRO A 201 -2.32 8.55 -14.67
C PRO A 201 -2.68 8.57 -13.17
N TYR A 202 -2.94 7.41 -12.59
CA TYR A 202 -3.27 7.25 -11.16
C TYR A 202 -2.19 6.46 -10.39
N ARG A 203 -0.99 6.34 -10.94
CA ARG A 203 0.14 5.65 -10.29
C ARG A 203 0.43 6.26 -8.92
N TYR A 204 0.57 5.41 -7.92
CA TYR A 204 0.89 5.81 -6.55
C TYR A 204 2.24 6.52 -6.49
N GLY A 205 2.29 7.69 -5.87
CA GLY A 205 3.49 8.49 -5.74
C GLY A 205 4.09 8.49 -4.35
N GLY A 206 3.26 8.30 -3.32
CA GLY A 206 3.72 8.32 -1.94
C GLY A 206 2.62 8.63 -0.94
N ALA A 207 3.01 8.68 0.33
CA ALA A 207 2.10 9.04 1.43
C ALA A 207 2.84 9.76 2.57
N VAL A 208 2.06 10.46 3.40
CA VAL A 208 2.54 11.12 4.62
C VAL A 208 1.64 10.80 5.79
N SER A 209 2.24 10.53 6.96
CA SER A 209 1.54 10.22 8.21
C SER A 209 1.05 11.46 8.96
N ASN A 210 0.22 11.22 9.97
CA ASN A 210 -0.21 12.20 10.96
C ASN A 210 -0.86 13.44 10.34
N VAL A 211 -1.66 13.23 9.29
CA VAL A 211 -2.40 14.31 8.66
C VAL A 211 -3.55 14.77 9.56
N LYS A 212 -3.74 16.07 9.61
CA LYS A 212 -4.87 16.64 10.33
C LYS A 212 -6.15 16.45 9.51
N LEU A 213 -7.12 15.81 10.13
CA LEU A 213 -8.48 15.64 9.64
C LEU A 213 -9.44 16.21 10.68
N THR A 214 -10.60 16.69 10.23
CA THR A 214 -11.65 17.14 11.17
C THR A 214 -12.16 15.96 12.02
N PRO A 215 -12.66 16.21 13.22
CA PRO A 215 -13.25 15.16 14.06
C PRO A 215 -14.35 14.37 13.36
N SER A 216 -15.16 15.02 12.51
CA SER A 216 -16.20 14.39 11.71
C SER A 216 -15.62 13.36 10.72
N VAL A 217 -14.58 13.73 9.95
CA VAL A 217 -13.92 12.82 9.01
C VAL A 217 -13.25 11.66 9.72
N GLN A 218 -12.56 11.92 10.83
CA GLN A 218 -11.95 10.86 11.63
C GLN A 218 -13.00 9.84 12.10
N GLN A 219 -14.12 10.34 12.66
CA GLN A 219 -15.19 9.48 13.14
C GLN A 219 -15.85 8.66 12.02
N GLN A 220 -16.05 9.25 10.84
CA GLN A 220 -16.58 8.54 9.68
C GLN A 220 -15.64 7.41 9.23
N LEU A 221 -14.31 7.65 9.15
CA LEU A 221 -13.31 6.64 8.78
C LEU A 221 -13.23 5.51 9.82
N ILE A 222 -13.17 5.84 11.11
CA ILE A 222 -13.13 4.86 12.20
C ILE A 222 -14.41 4.00 12.20
N SER A 223 -15.58 4.62 12.07
CA SER A 223 -16.85 3.91 12.02
C SER A 223 -16.93 2.97 10.81
N ALA A 224 -16.45 3.42 9.64
CA ALA A 224 -16.39 2.58 8.45
C ALA A 224 -15.45 1.39 8.63
N ALA A 225 -14.25 1.61 9.19
CA ALA A 225 -13.29 0.55 9.45
C ALA A 225 -13.83 -0.51 10.42
N LYS A 226 -14.48 -0.10 11.53
CA LYS A 226 -15.13 -1.03 12.48
C LYS A 226 -16.19 -1.88 11.80
N LYS A 227 -17.13 -1.25 11.11
CA LYS A 227 -18.22 -1.97 10.40
C LYS A 227 -17.69 -2.95 9.36
N LEU A 228 -16.64 -2.57 8.61
CA LEU A 228 -16.04 -3.44 7.60
C LEU A 228 -15.21 -4.57 8.22
N THR A 229 -14.61 -4.34 9.38
CA THR A 229 -13.93 -5.40 10.16
C THR A 229 -14.93 -6.47 10.59
N ASP A 230 -16.06 -6.06 11.15
CA ASP A 230 -17.11 -6.99 11.58
C ASP A 230 -17.71 -7.75 10.38
N GLU A 231 -18.00 -7.04 9.28
CA GLU A 231 -18.64 -7.62 8.09
C GLU A 231 -17.77 -8.67 7.38
N PHE A 232 -16.44 -8.41 7.30
CA PHE A 232 -15.52 -9.26 6.54
C PHE A 232 -14.61 -10.14 7.42
N GLY A 233 -14.69 -10.02 8.73
CA GLY A 233 -13.84 -10.75 9.68
C GLY A 233 -12.36 -10.39 9.51
N LEU A 234 -12.04 -9.08 9.44
CA LEU A 234 -10.67 -8.63 9.21
C LEU A 234 -9.80 -8.82 10.44
N MET A 235 -8.53 -9.17 10.20
CA MET A 235 -7.54 -9.43 11.25
C MET A 235 -6.20 -8.75 10.94
N GLY A 236 -5.47 -8.37 11.99
CA GLY A 236 -4.15 -7.75 11.88
C GLY A 236 -4.18 -6.37 11.23
N LEU A 237 -3.08 -6.00 10.58
CA LEU A 237 -2.94 -4.71 9.89
C LEU A 237 -3.80 -4.65 8.62
N ASN A 238 -4.53 -3.56 8.50
CA ASN A 238 -5.36 -3.22 7.34
C ASN A 238 -5.24 -1.74 7.03
N SER A 239 -5.50 -1.33 5.79
CA SER A 239 -5.69 0.08 5.46
C SER A 239 -6.98 0.31 4.68
N LEU A 240 -7.68 1.40 5.02
CA LEU A 240 -8.92 1.84 4.41
C LEU A 240 -8.66 3.13 3.64
N ASP A 241 -8.86 3.10 2.33
CA ASP A 241 -8.60 4.25 1.44
C ASP A 241 -9.91 4.97 1.12
N ALA A 242 -9.88 6.31 1.18
CA ALA A 242 -11.03 7.17 0.99
C ALA A 242 -10.67 8.48 0.29
N ILE A 243 -11.68 9.13 -0.30
CA ILE A 243 -11.62 10.53 -0.70
C ILE A 243 -12.42 11.36 0.29
N VAL A 244 -11.81 12.42 0.82
CA VAL A 244 -12.52 13.47 1.55
C VAL A 244 -12.93 14.56 0.57
N GLN A 245 -14.22 14.72 0.39
CA GLN A 245 -14.80 15.74 -0.47
C GLN A 245 -15.40 16.86 0.38
N LEU A 246 -15.10 18.11 0.02
CA LEU A 246 -15.74 19.29 0.59
C LEU A 246 -17.05 19.56 -0.14
N GLU A 247 -18.14 19.86 0.55
CA GLU A 247 -19.46 20.12 -0.05
C GLU A 247 -19.57 21.56 -0.55
N ASP A 248 -18.84 22.29 -0.99
CA ASP A 248 -18.80 23.64 -1.56
C ASP A 248 -17.70 24.53 -0.96
N ALA A 249 -17.08 25.29 -1.83
CA ALA A 249 -16.03 26.27 -1.48
C ALA A 249 -16.55 27.44 -0.58
N HIS A 250 -17.83 27.43 -0.19
CA HIS A 250 -18.48 28.41 0.68
C HIS A 250 -19.03 27.84 1.99
N ALA A 251 -18.92 26.52 2.22
CA ALA A 251 -19.31 25.91 3.49
C ALA A 251 -18.30 26.29 4.57
N VAL A 252 -18.76 27.07 5.54
CA VAL A 252 -17.94 27.62 6.64
C VAL A 252 -17.89 26.66 7.83
N ASP A 253 -18.66 25.57 7.78
CA ASP A 253 -18.79 24.62 8.90
C ASP A 253 -18.12 23.28 8.56
N ASP A 254 -17.27 22.79 9.47
CA ASP A 254 -16.60 21.46 9.46
C ASP A 254 -17.58 20.26 9.36
N GLN A 255 -18.89 20.49 9.39
CA GLN A 255 -19.91 19.45 9.34
C GLN A 255 -20.24 18.95 7.94
N ASP A 256 -19.76 19.63 6.88
CA ASP A 256 -20.11 19.33 5.49
C ASP A 256 -19.06 18.48 4.76
N GLU A 257 -17.98 18.03 5.43
CA GLU A 257 -17.01 17.14 4.83
C GLU A 257 -17.59 15.71 4.72
N ARG A 258 -17.58 15.14 3.51
CA ARG A 258 -18.01 13.78 3.22
C ARG A 258 -16.83 12.90 2.86
N ILE A 259 -16.83 11.67 3.35
CA ILE A 259 -15.88 10.66 2.89
C ILE A 259 -16.56 9.72 1.91
N PHE A 260 -15.80 9.27 0.91
CA PHE A 260 -16.17 8.20 -0.01
C PHE A 260 -15.14 7.09 0.11
N ILE A 261 -15.55 5.93 0.62
CA ILE A 261 -14.66 4.77 0.74
C ILE A 261 -14.39 4.20 -0.65
N LEU A 262 -13.11 4.08 -0.99
CA LEU A 262 -12.66 3.57 -2.28
C LEU A 262 -12.39 2.07 -2.23
N GLU A 263 -11.63 1.62 -1.24
CA GLU A 263 -11.23 0.24 -1.06
C GLU A 263 -10.70 -0.01 0.36
N ILE A 264 -10.61 -1.28 0.71
CA ILE A 264 -9.85 -1.74 1.85
C ILE A 264 -8.70 -2.64 1.37
N ASN A 265 -7.54 -2.50 1.99
CA ASN A 265 -6.36 -3.31 1.74
C ASN A 265 -6.14 -4.23 2.95
N PRO A 266 -6.61 -5.50 2.90
CA PRO A 266 -6.62 -6.43 4.03
C PRO A 266 -5.24 -7.11 4.20
N ARG A 267 -4.20 -6.33 4.38
CA ARG A 267 -2.81 -6.79 4.41
C ARG A 267 -1.88 -5.73 4.98
N LEU A 268 -0.60 -6.08 5.17
CA LEU A 268 0.42 -5.09 5.46
C LEU A 268 0.52 -4.08 4.30
N SER A 269 0.41 -2.80 4.63
CA SER A 269 0.46 -1.69 3.69
C SER A 269 1.83 -1.00 3.73
N ALA A 270 2.26 -0.41 2.62
CA ALA A 270 3.48 0.41 2.58
C ALA A 270 3.45 1.57 3.60
N THR A 271 2.26 2.02 4.00
CA THR A 271 2.10 3.05 5.04
C THR A 271 2.55 2.61 6.43
N VAL A 272 2.79 1.31 6.68
CA VAL A 272 3.44 0.82 7.91
C VAL A 272 4.80 1.49 8.12
N ASP A 273 5.53 1.76 7.04
CA ASP A 273 6.83 2.43 7.09
C ASP A 273 6.77 3.85 7.67
N LEU A 274 5.64 4.53 7.50
CA LEU A 274 5.42 5.87 8.04
C LEU A 274 5.42 5.92 9.57
N TYR A 275 5.16 4.79 10.22
CA TYR A 275 5.09 4.64 11.67
C TYR A 275 6.26 3.84 12.25
N ALA A 276 7.28 3.55 11.45
CA ALA A 276 8.44 2.76 11.86
C ALA A 276 9.25 3.37 13.02
N HIS A 277 9.12 4.66 13.26
CA HIS A 277 9.79 5.41 14.34
C HIS A 277 8.99 5.42 15.65
N THR A 278 7.76 4.92 15.66
CA THR A 278 6.94 4.82 16.88
C THR A 278 7.49 3.73 17.78
N GLN A 279 7.33 3.86 19.09
CA GLN A 279 7.74 2.84 20.06
C GLN A 279 6.96 1.52 19.90
N GLN A 280 5.83 1.57 19.18
CA GLN A 280 5.00 0.41 18.91
C GLN A 280 5.49 -0.28 17.65
N ASN A 281 5.98 -1.52 17.79
CA ASN A 281 6.31 -2.31 16.62
C ASN A 281 5.03 -2.89 15.98
N LEU A 282 4.60 -2.29 14.88
CA LEU A 282 3.36 -2.65 14.19
C LEU A 282 3.37 -4.08 13.66
N PHE A 283 4.53 -4.62 13.27
CA PHE A 283 4.63 -6.01 12.84
C PHE A 283 4.36 -6.98 14.00
N LYS A 284 4.95 -6.73 15.17
CA LYS A 284 4.68 -7.53 16.38
C LYS A 284 3.19 -7.47 16.74
N ARG A 285 2.57 -6.30 16.65
CA ARG A 285 1.15 -6.10 16.93
C ARG A 285 0.25 -6.83 15.92
N HIS A 286 0.62 -6.80 14.64
CA HIS A 286 -0.05 -7.59 13.62
C HIS A 286 -0.02 -9.10 13.95
N VAL A 287 1.14 -9.63 14.30
CA VAL A 287 1.28 -11.04 14.71
C VAL A 287 0.44 -11.37 15.94
N GLN A 288 0.45 -10.50 16.95
CA GLN A 288 -0.34 -10.69 18.17
C GLN A 288 -1.86 -10.68 17.91
N ALA A 289 -2.34 -9.77 17.05
CA ALA A 289 -3.74 -9.71 16.65
C ALA A 289 -4.20 -10.97 15.89
N CYS A 290 -3.34 -11.51 15.02
CA CYS A 290 -3.66 -12.72 14.25
C CYS A 290 -3.46 -14.03 15.02
N LEU A 291 -2.65 -14.04 16.08
CA LEU A 291 -2.31 -15.20 16.88
C LEU A 291 -2.45 -14.90 18.39
N PRO A 292 -3.67 -14.93 18.94
CA PRO A 292 -3.95 -14.55 20.33
C PRO A 292 -3.10 -15.29 21.39
N ARG A 293 -2.61 -16.48 21.08
CA ARG A 293 -1.72 -17.28 21.96
C ARG A 293 -0.38 -16.60 22.29
N TYR A 294 0.02 -15.56 21.55
CA TYR A 294 1.26 -14.81 21.79
C TYR A 294 1.10 -13.62 22.74
N GLY A 295 -0.05 -13.52 23.44
CA GLY A 295 -0.32 -12.52 24.46
C GLY A 295 -0.77 -11.17 23.89
N SER A 296 -1.90 -10.70 24.37
CA SER A 296 -2.39 -9.35 24.07
C SER A 296 -1.78 -8.35 25.06
N ASP A 297 -0.52 -7.98 24.90
CA ASP A 297 -0.04 -6.73 25.48
C ASP A 297 -0.69 -5.60 24.69
N ARG A 298 -1.93 -5.26 25.05
CA ARG A 298 -2.51 -3.98 24.59
C ARG A 298 -1.57 -2.89 25.07
N ALA A 299 -0.99 -2.16 24.13
CA ALA A 299 -0.15 -1.03 24.48
C ALA A 299 -0.99 -0.09 25.35
N ILE A 300 -0.54 0.09 26.58
CA ILE A 300 -0.97 1.21 27.42
C ILE A 300 -0.65 2.44 26.57
N GLN A 301 -1.67 3.22 26.24
CA GLN A 301 -1.49 4.56 25.69
C GLN A 301 -0.68 5.38 26.68
N GLY A 302 0.60 5.31 26.58
CA GLY A 302 1.55 6.13 27.32
C GLY A 302 1.89 7.30 26.40
N GLU A 303 1.14 8.36 26.55
CA GLU A 303 1.44 9.68 26.03
C GLU A 303 2.77 10.16 26.62
N ASN A 304 3.85 9.94 25.91
CA ASN A 304 4.93 10.90 25.94
C ASN A 304 4.73 11.77 24.70
N GLU A 305 4.26 12.99 24.90
CA GLU A 305 4.26 14.11 23.94
C GLU A 305 5.69 14.52 23.55
N SER A 306 6.53 13.58 23.13
CA SER A 306 7.65 13.92 22.28
C SER A 306 7.02 14.31 20.95
N GLN A 307 7.38 15.48 20.45
CA GLN A 307 6.92 16.09 19.21
C GLN A 307 6.74 15.02 18.12
N VAL A 308 5.48 14.66 17.82
CA VAL A 308 5.18 13.59 16.86
C VAL A 308 5.56 14.10 15.48
N LEU A 309 6.70 13.61 14.97
CA LEU A 309 7.14 13.95 13.63
C LEU A 309 6.22 13.29 12.59
N CYS A 310 5.88 14.04 11.56
CA CYS A 310 5.25 13.49 10.38
C CYS A 310 6.33 12.86 9.49
N LYS A 311 6.11 11.63 9.06
CA LYS A 311 6.98 10.92 8.13
C LYS A 311 6.30 10.80 6.77
N ALA A 312 7.02 11.07 5.70
CA ALA A 312 6.60 10.87 4.33
C ALA A 312 7.52 9.88 3.63
N HIS A 313 6.96 9.11 2.71
CA HIS A 313 7.71 8.38 1.73
C HIS A 313 7.24 8.73 0.32
N ALA A 314 8.15 8.74 -0.65
CA ALA A 314 7.82 8.91 -2.06
C ALA A 314 8.64 7.95 -2.93
N ILE A 315 7.96 7.33 -3.90
CA ILE A 315 8.61 6.43 -4.85
C ILE A 315 9.23 7.24 -5.97
N VAL A 316 10.49 6.95 -6.27
CA VAL A 316 11.20 7.50 -7.43
C VAL A 316 11.02 6.57 -8.61
N TYR A 317 10.44 7.06 -9.68
CA TYR A 317 10.28 6.35 -10.95
C TYR A 317 11.19 6.98 -12.00
N VAL A 318 11.66 6.16 -12.94
CA VAL A 318 12.31 6.66 -14.16
C VAL A 318 11.26 6.91 -15.23
N ASP A 319 11.42 8.02 -15.98
CA ASP A 319 10.50 8.39 -17.05
C ASP A 319 10.96 7.85 -18.43
N THR A 320 12.22 7.40 -18.53
CA THR A 320 12.82 6.78 -19.71
C THR A 320 13.66 5.58 -19.29
N ASP A 321 13.92 4.66 -20.21
CA ASP A 321 14.86 3.56 -19.99
C ASP A 321 16.19 4.14 -19.51
N THR A 322 16.62 3.71 -18.34
CA THR A 322 17.79 4.26 -17.66
C THR A 322 18.80 3.14 -17.39
N GLU A 323 20.05 3.37 -17.77
CA GLU A 323 21.16 2.46 -17.47
C GLU A 323 22.14 3.15 -16.53
N ILE A 324 22.30 2.60 -15.33
CA ILE A 324 23.21 3.11 -14.32
C ILE A 324 24.51 2.32 -14.41
N MET A 325 25.54 2.92 -14.98
CA MET A 325 26.86 2.28 -15.25
C MET A 325 27.82 2.42 -14.08
N THR A 326 27.61 3.39 -13.20
CA THR A 326 28.50 3.70 -12.08
C THR A 326 27.85 3.38 -10.75
N SER A 327 28.68 3.10 -9.76
CA SER A 327 28.22 2.92 -8.39
C SER A 327 27.62 4.23 -7.86
N ILE A 328 26.37 4.18 -7.41
CA ILE A 328 25.69 5.31 -6.77
C ILE A 328 25.91 5.22 -5.26
N VAL A 329 26.36 6.31 -4.66
CA VAL A 329 26.33 6.49 -3.21
C VAL A 329 24.96 7.05 -2.84
N TRP A 330 24.09 6.16 -2.34
CA TRP A 330 22.74 6.53 -1.94
C TRP A 330 22.76 7.34 -0.64
N PRO A 331 22.04 8.47 -0.57
CA PRO A 331 21.85 9.17 0.70
C PRO A 331 21.12 8.31 1.75
N ASP A 332 21.36 8.56 3.04
CA ASP A 332 20.77 7.80 4.16
C ASP A 332 19.24 7.83 4.20
N TRP A 333 18.61 8.79 3.54
CA TRP A 333 17.15 8.91 3.42
C TRP A 333 16.57 8.17 2.21
N VAL A 334 17.38 7.39 1.49
CA VAL A 334 16.94 6.51 0.39
C VAL A 334 16.87 5.08 0.90
N VAL A 335 15.74 4.45 0.61
CA VAL A 335 15.46 3.04 0.92
C VAL A 335 14.94 2.34 -0.33
N ASP A 336 14.75 1.03 -0.28
CA ASP A 336 14.34 0.20 -1.42
C ASP A 336 15.29 0.37 -2.63
N ASN A 337 16.54 0.72 -2.40
CA ASN A 337 17.49 0.91 -3.48
C ASN A 337 17.98 -0.43 -4.04
N PRO A 338 18.18 -0.53 -5.37
CA PRO A 338 18.58 -1.77 -6.00
C PRO A 338 19.98 -2.20 -5.57
N VAL A 339 20.20 -3.51 -5.50
CA VAL A 339 21.54 -4.08 -5.32
C VAL A 339 22.36 -3.76 -6.57
N GLN A 340 23.48 -3.07 -6.36
CA GLN A 340 24.35 -2.67 -7.45
C GLN A 340 25.20 -3.84 -7.93
N SER A 341 25.26 -4.04 -9.23
CA SER A 341 26.13 -5.02 -9.86
C SER A 341 27.24 -4.37 -10.68
N ALA A 342 28.38 -5.04 -10.85
CA ALA A 342 29.49 -4.58 -11.68
C ALA A 342 29.12 -4.46 -13.19
N ARG A 343 27.95 -4.99 -13.60
CA ARG A 343 27.46 -4.94 -15.00
C ARG A 343 26.54 -3.77 -15.29
N GLY A 344 26.34 -2.87 -14.31
CA GLY A 344 25.34 -1.83 -14.39
C GLY A 344 23.94 -2.31 -13.98
N LEU A 345 23.02 -1.37 -13.90
CA LEU A 345 21.61 -1.59 -13.58
C LEU A 345 20.77 -0.99 -14.70
N LYS A 346 19.91 -1.79 -15.31
CA LYS A 346 18.92 -1.34 -16.29
C LYS A 346 17.56 -1.27 -15.64
N ILE A 347 16.90 -0.13 -15.79
CA ILE A 347 15.57 0.16 -15.26
C ILE A 347 14.71 0.65 -16.42
N THR A 348 13.59 -0.02 -16.63
CA THR A 348 12.66 0.31 -17.72
C THR A 348 11.85 1.56 -17.37
N ALA A 349 11.49 2.34 -18.37
CA ALA A 349 10.61 3.49 -18.22
C ALA A 349 9.32 3.12 -17.45
N GLY A 350 8.97 3.92 -16.44
CA GLY A 350 7.82 3.69 -15.58
C GLY A 350 8.07 2.80 -14.37
N GLU A 351 9.21 2.11 -14.28
CA GLU A 351 9.57 1.28 -13.12
C GLU A 351 10.11 2.12 -11.94
N PRO A 352 9.90 1.63 -10.68
CA PRO A 352 10.45 2.25 -9.50
C PRO A 352 11.95 1.97 -9.38
N VAL A 353 12.70 2.95 -8.89
CA VAL A 353 14.14 2.84 -8.60
C VAL A 353 14.40 2.64 -7.13
N CYS A 354 13.77 3.49 -6.32
CA CYS A 354 13.96 3.52 -4.87
C CYS A 354 12.80 4.29 -4.24
N THR A 355 12.78 4.29 -2.92
CA THR A 355 11.88 5.12 -2.11
C THR A 355 12.72 6.16 -1.35
N VAL A 356 12.25 7.41 -1.31
CA VAL A 356 12.81 8.45 -0.45
C VAL A 356 11.95 8.62 0.79
N ILE A 357 12.59 8.79 1.93
CA ILE A 357 11.94 9.04 3.22
C ILE A 357 12.20 10.50 3.62
N ALA A 358 11.21 11.14 4.24
CA ALA A 358 11.34 12.48 4.80
C ALA A 358 10.61 12.59 6.14
N CYS A 359 11.19 13.31 7.10
CA CYS A 359 10.57 13.60 8.39
C CYS A 359 10.57 15.10 8.63
N ALA A 360 9.45 15.63 9.12
CA ALA A 360 9.30 17.03 9.47
C ALA A 360 8.24 17.23 10.56
N ALA A 361 8.15 18.45 11.10
CA ALA A 361 7.20 18.80 12.15
C ALA A 361 5.73 18.86 11.67
N SER A 362 5.49 18.89 10.37
CA SER A 362 4.13 18.86 9.79
C SER A 362 4.07 17.95 8.56
N ALA A 363 2.86 17.46 8.25
CA ALA A 363 2.63 16.62 7.08
C ALA A 363 2.96 17.34 5.77
N SER A 364 2.62 18.64 5.64
CA SER A 364 2.97 19.45 4.45
C SER A 364 4.48 19.52 4.26
N ALA A 365 5.23 19.90 5.31
CA ALA A 365 6.68 20.01 5.24
C ALA A 365 7.35 18.66 4.95
N ALA A 366 6.85 17.56 5.52
CA ALA A 366 7.38 16.22 5.23
C ALA A 366 7.13 15.81 3.77
N LYS A 367 5.93 16.10 3.23
CA LYS A 367 5.57 15.87 1.83
C LYS A 367 6.44 16.68 0.87
N GLU A 368 6.60 17.98 1.13
CA GLU A 368 7.44 18.88 0.33
C GLU A 368 8.89 18.42 0.31
N LEU A 369 9.43 18.03 1.48
CA LEU A 369 10.77 17.50 1.58
C LEU A 369 10.95 16.19 0.82
N ALA A 370 9.95 15.26 0.88
CA ALA A 370 9.98 14.04 0.10
C ALA A 370 9.98 14.32 -1.41
N GLN A 371 9.16 15.26 -1.87
CA GLN A 371 9.13 15.66 -3.28
C GLN A 371 10.45 16.29 -3.75
N ALA A 372 11.07 17.15 -2.92
CA ALA A 372 12.40 17.70 -3.21
C ALA A 372 13.46 16.59 -3.31
N ARG A 373 13.41 15.58 -2.44
CA ARG A 373 14.31 14.41 -2.47
C ARG A 373 14.10 13.55 -3.72
N VAL A 374 12.87 13.39 -4.21
CA VAL A 374 12.61 12.76 -5.51
C VAL A 374 13.35 13.48 -6.64
N GLY A 375 13.26 14.82 -6.69
CA GLY A 375 14.02 15.63 -7.65
C GLY A 375 15.54 15.44 -7.54
N ALA A 376 16.07 15.41 -6.33
CA ALA A 376 17.51 15.20 -6.09
C ALA A 376 17.98 13.82 -6.60
N ILE A 377 17.21 12.75 -6.39
CA ILE A 377 17.56 11.42 -6.90
C ILE A 377 17.45 11.36 -8.42
N ARG A 378 16.43 11.97 -9.03
CA ARG A 378 16.33 12.04 -10.50
C ARG A 378 17.55 12.70 -11.13
N ASN A 379 18.04 13.80 -10.55
CA ASN A 379 19.27 14.45 -10.99
C ASN A 379 20.51 13.53 -10.80
N LEU A 380 20.59 12.80 -9.68
CA LEU A 380 21.68 11.86 -9.43
C LEU A 380 21.72 10.74 -10.47
N LEU A 381 20.54 10.20 -10.86
CA LEU A 381 20.41 9.17 -11.88
C LEU A 381 20.83 9.67 -13.27
N GLN A 382 20.47 10.90 -13.64
CA GLN A 382 20.90 11.50 -14.91
C GLN A 382 22.43 11.67 -15.01
N LEU A 383 23.06 12.10 -13.91
CA LEU A 383 24.52 12.21 -13.86
C LEU A 383 25.21 10.84 -13.95
N GLY A 384 24.62 9.80 -13.37
CA GLY A 384 25.12 8.41 -13.41
C GLY A 384 24.96 7.71 -14.77
N SER A 385 24.02 8.17 -15.60
CA SER A 385 23.75 7.59 -16.94
C SER A 385 24.66 8.14 -18.05
N GLY A 386 25.49 9.15 -17.77
CA GLY A 386 26.38 9.75 -18.78
C GLY A 386 25.66 10.55 -19.87
N GLN A 387 24.38 10.81 -19.74
CA GLN A 387 23.65 11.71 -20.63
C GLN A 387 24.04 13.15 -20.34
N GLU A 388 24.78 13.77 -21.25
CA GLU A 388 25.04 15.21 -21.20
C GLU A 388 23.71 15.96 -21.29
N LEU A 389 23.55 16.96 -20.41
CA LEU A 389 22.44 17.91 -20.47
C LEU A 389 22.50 18.66 -21.81
N SER A 390 21.61 18.32 -22.74
CA SER A 390 21.44 19.04 -24.01
C SER A 390 20.48 20.21 -23.87
#